data_f6238adf2efccdacd4521bb63bb8d5b0
#
_entry.id   f6238adf2efccdacd4521bb63bb8d5b0
#
_cell.length_a   1.000
_cell.length_b   1.000
_cell.length_c   1.000
_cell.angle_alpha   90.00
_cell.angle_beta   90.00
_cell.angle_gamma   90.00
#
_symmetry.space_group_name_H-M   'P 1'
#
loop_
_entity.id
_entity.type
_entity.pdbx_description
1 polymer ?
#
loop_
_entity_poly.entity_id
_entity_poly.type
_entity_poly.pdbx_seq_one_letter_code
_entity_poly.pdbx_strand_id
1 'polypeptide(L)'
;IAATESAEEADADDPQGSNIGNETGASVDVTALLSAGSVAESGETTFGIDVARYQGTIDWSQVAASGVQFAMIRVGYRTQKTGEIVADTNAKYNMQEAQANGIKIGAYFFSTAVTTDEAVQEADWVADNISQYQITYPVAFNCEGFENADSRQYATTPSERTDMAIAFLNEIYNSG
;
A
#
# COMPACT_ATOMS: atom_id res chain seq x y z
N ILE A 1 -17.55 -17.40 -17.27
CA ILE A 1 -16.42 -18.17 -16.71
C ILE A 1 -15.24 -17.21 -16.78
N ALA A 2 -14.99 -16.50 -15.69
CA ALA A 2 -13.79 -15.66 -15.56
C ALA A 2 -12.58 -16.61 -15.53
N ALA A 3 -11.60 -16.38 -16.41
CA ALA A 3 -10.32 -17.03 -16.33
C ALA A 3 -9.68 -16.59 -15.00
N THR A 4 -9.45 -17.52 -14.11
CA THR A 4 -8.59 -17.29 -12.96
C THR A 4 -7.18 -17.22 -13.49
N GLU A 5 -6.64 -15.99 -13.59
CA GLU A 5 -5.21 -15.79 -13.74
C GLU A 5 -4.49 -16.59 -12.64
N SER A 6 -3.46 -17.33 -12.99
CA SER A 6 -2.73 -18.08 -11.98
C SER A 6 -2.06 -17.10 -11.01
N ALA A 7 -1.96 -17.46 -9.73
CA ALA A 7 -1.32 -16.61 -8.72
C ALA A 7 0.11 -16.19 -9.11
N GLU A 8 0.80 -16.99 -9.93
CA GLU A 8 2.14 -16.70 -10.47
C GLU A 8 2.12 -15.62 -11.55
N GLU A 9 1.09 -15.53 -12.39
CA GLU A 9 0.98 -14.49 -13.42
C GLU A 9 0.60 -13.13 -12.80
N ALA A 10 -0.30 -13.13 -11.81
CA ALA A 10 -0.62 -11.93 -11.05
C ALA A 10 0.60 -11.42 -10.25
N ASP A 11 1.46 -12.32 -9.79
CA ASP A 11 2.70 -11.98 -9.09
C ASP A 11 3.72 -11.28 -10.00
N ALA A 12 3.84 -11.75 -11.24
CA ALA A 12 4.77 -11.19 -12.22
C ALA A 12 4.37 -9.79 -12.74
N ASP A 13 3.10 -9.41 -12.59
CA ASP A 13 2.56 -8.11 -13.03
C ASP A 13 2.28 -7.14 -11.86
N ASP A 14 2.69 -7.51 -10.64
CA ASP A 14 2.68 -6.61 -9.50
C ASP A 14 3.78 -5.56 -9.65
N PRO A 15 3.43 -4.28 -9.83
CA PRO A 15 4.39 -3.22 -10.11
C PRO A 15 5.39 -2.99 -8.97
N GLN A 16 5.01 -3.28 -7.72
CA GLN A 16 5.90 -3.13 -6.57
C GLN A 16 6.96 -4.21 -6.53
N GLY A 17 6.70 -5.38 -7.09
CA GLY A 17 7.64 -6.51 -7.10
C GLY A 17 8.96 -6.21 -7.80
N SER A 18 8.96 -5.31 -8.78
CA SER A 18 10.18 -4.89 -9.49
C SER A 18 11.08 -3.94 -8.68
N ASN A 19 10.52 -3.30 -7.64
CA ASN A 19 11.21 -2.31 -6.82
C ASN A 19 11.74 -2.88 -5.49
N ILE A 20 11.31 -4.10 -5.13
CA ILE A 20 11.83 -4.76 -3.94
C ILE A 20 13.20 -5.33 -4.29
N GLY A 21 14.23 -4.62 -3.89
CA GLY A 21 15.59 -5.17 -3.85
C GLY A 21 15.58 -6.46 -3.02
N ASN A 22 16.36 -7.43 -3.45
CA ASN A 22 16.46 -8.76 -2.85
C ASN A 22 17.12 -8.67 -1.46
N GLU A 23 16.51 -7.92 -0.54
CA GLU A 23 16.95 -7.77 0.84
C GLU A 23 16.47 -8.98 1.65
N THR A 24 17.28 -10.04 1.59
CA THR A 24 17.13 -11.18 2.48
C THR A 24 17.31 -10.73 3.92
N GLY A 25 16.19 -10.57 4.63
CA GLY A 25 16.13 -10.78 6.08
C GLY A 25 17.10 -9.99 6.97
N ALA A 26 17.35 -8.72 6.69
CA ALA A 26 17.99 -7.86 7.66
C ALA A 26 16.98 -7.59 8.79
N SER A 27 17.24 -8.10 9.98
CA SER A 27 16.50 -7.69 11.17
C SER A 27 16.72 -6.20 11.39
N VAL A 28 15.66 -5.42 11.21
CA VAL A 28 15.71 -3.98 11.47
C VAL A 28 15.84 -3.78 12.98
N ASP A 29 16.92 -3.13 13.43
CA ASP A 29 17.05 -2.72 14.82
C ASP A 29 16.13 -1.52 15.07
N VAL A 30 14.90 -1.83 15.50
CA VAL A 30 13.86 -0.85 15.83
C VAL A 30 14.36 0.15 16.90
N THR A 31 15.20 -0.30 17.83
CA THR A 31 15.77 0.58 18.88
C THR A 31 16.72 1.61 18.28
N ALA A 32 17.52 1.21 17.28
CA ALA A 32 18.40 2.11 16.56
C ALA A 32 17.59 3.12 15.72
N LEU A 33 16.50 2.71 15.08
CA LEU A 33 15.61 3.60 14.34
C LEU A 33 14.91 4.61 15.24
N LEU A 34 14.41 4.18 16.40
CA LEU A 34 13.80 5.07 17.39
C LEU A 34 14.80 6.06 17.99
N SER A 35 16.08 5.68 18.07
CA SER A 35 17.15 6.54 18.59
C SER A 35 17.83 7.40 17.53
N ALA A 36 17.67 7.10 16.23
CA ALA A 36 18.28 7.85 15.13
C ALA A 36 17.71 9.26 14.90
N GLY A 37 16.80 9.66 15.75
CA GLY A 37 16.39 11.04 15.85
C GLY A 37 15.17 11.39 15.01
N SER A 38 14.18 11.79 15.70
CA SER A 38 12.98 12.37 15.15
C SER A 38 13.29 13.60 14.30
N VAL A 39 12.76 13.61 13.11
CA VAL A 39 12.67 14.82 12.27
C VAL A 39 11.35 15.55 12.54
N ALA A 40 10.59 15.14 13.56
CA ALA A 40 9.32 15.76 13.90
C ALA A 40 9.56 17.02 14.74
N GLU A 41 9.20 18.16 14.22
CA GLU A 41 9.27 19.45 14.92
C GLU A 41 8.47 19.50 16.23
N SER A 42 7.48 18.59 16.41
CA SER A 42 6.62 18.50 17.58
C SER A 42 7.23 17.71 18.76
N GLY A 43 8.33 17.00 18.56
CA GLY A 43 8.93 16.14 19.58
C GLY A 43 8.16 14.85 19.89
N GLU A 44 7.01 14.63 19.28
CA GLU A 44 6.23 13.38 19.37
C GLU A 44 6.41 12.58 18.07
N THR A 45 7.01 11.41 18.21
CA THR A 45 7.21 10.47 17.08
C THR A 45 6.37 9.23 17.29
N THR A 46 5.58 8.85 16.28
CA THR A 46 4.84 7.59 16.27
C THR A 46 5.56 6.61 15.34
N PHE A 47 5.90 5.43 15.87
CA PHE A 47 6.59 4.41 15.10
C PHE A 47 5.59 3.51 14.38
N GLY A 48 5.77 3.37 13.07
CA GLY A 48 4.95 2.54 12.21
C GLY A 48 5.74 1.78 11.16
N ILE A 49 5.05 0.88 10.48
CA ILE A 49 5.59 0.10 9.36
C ILE A 49 4.64 0.20 8.16
N ASP A 50 5.14 -0.03 6.97
CA ASP A 50 4.32 -0.35 5.82
C ASP A 50 4.55 -1.80 5.39
N VAL A 51 3.49 -2.47 4.93
CA VAL A 51 3.51 -3.88 4.60
C VAL A 51 2.63 -4.22 3.41
N ALA A 52 3.07 -5.23 2.67
CA ALA A 52 2.35 -5.86 1.58
C ALA A 52 2.54 -7.39 1.67
N ARG A 53 2.11 -8.13 0.66
CA ARG A 53 2.30 -9.58 0.58
C ARG A 53 3.78 -10.02 0.65
N TYR A 54 4.71 -9.14 0.29
CA TYR A 54 6.14 -9.43 0.24
C TYR A 54 6.76 -9.74 1.60
N GLN A 55 6.16 -9.26 2.69
CA GLN A 55 6.57 -9.58 4.04
C GLN A 55 6.08 -10.99 4.49
N GLY A 56 5.33 -11.69 3.62
CA GLY A 56 4.77 -13.00 3.93
C GLY A 56 3.75 -12.98 5.07
N THR A 57 3.72 -14.04 5.87
CA THR A 57 2.85 -14.12 7.03
C THR A 57 3.53 -13.45 8.22
N ILE A 58 2.97 -12.34 8.67
CA ILE A 58 3.51 -11.52 9.77
C ILE A 58 2.96 -12.01 11.10
N ASP A 59 3.84 -12.15 12.10
CA ASP A 59 3.42 -12.35 13.50
C ASP A 59 3.13 -10.97 14.13
N TRP A 60 1.88 -10.56 14.05
CA TRP A 60 1.44 -9.25 14.51
C TRP A 60 1.54 -9.07 16.04
N SER A 61 1.56 -10.16 16.79
CA SER A 61 1.81 -10.09 18.24
C SER A 61 3.24 -9.66 18.56
N GLN A 62 4.20 -10.16 17.80
CA GLN A 62 5.61 -9.72 17.92
C GLN A 62 5.81 -8.31 17.41
N VAL A 63 5.13 -7.91 16.33
CA VAL A 63 5.15 -6.53 15.82
C VAL A 63 4.65 -5.56 16.89
N ALA A 64 3.51 -5.84 17.52
CA ALA A 64 2.98 -5.03 18.62
C ALA A 64 3.95 -4.98 19.82
N ALA A 65 4.52 -6.13 20.21
CA ALA A 65 5.49 -6.20 21.30
C ALA A 65 6.77 -5.42 21.03
N SER A 66 7.14 -5.18 19.78
CA SER A 66 8.30 -4.37 19.39
C SER A 66 8.07 -2.85 19.48
N GLY A 67 6.85 -2.41 19.82
CA GLY A 67 6.52 -0.99 19.99
C GLY A 67 5.98 -0.31 18.73
N VAL A 68 5.69 -1.06 17.67
CA VAL A 68 4.99 -0.56 16.48
C VAL A 68 3.56 -0.15 16.87
N GLN A 69 3.18 1.07 16.49
CA GLN A 69 1.89 1.65 16.88
C GLN A 69 0.89 1.71 15.73
N PHE A 70 1.38 1.77 14.49
CA PHE A 70 0.53 1.75 13.30
C PHE A 70 1.17 0.98 12.14
N ALA A 71 0.34 0.55 11.21
CA ALA A 71 0.78 -0.06 9.96
C ALA A 71 0.01 0.53 8.78
N MET A 72 0.73 0.89 7.72
CA MET A 72 0.17 1.16 6.41
C MET A 72 0.14 -0.16 5.63
N ILE A 73 -1.05 -0.62 5.25
CA ILE A 73 -1.24 -1.94 4.65
C ILE A 73 -1.66 -1.79 3.19
N ARG A 74 -0.92 -2.42 2.29
CA ARG A 74 -1.32 -2.45 0.88
C ARG A 74 -2.61 -3.24 0.73
N VAL A 75 -3.66 -2.58 0.22
CA VAL A 75 -4.96 -3.24 -0.06
C VAL A 75 -4.91 -3.98 -1.38
N GLY A 76 -4.29 -3.37 -2.38
CA GLY A 76 -4.19 -3.91 -3.72
C GLY A 76 -3.32 -3.03 -4.61
N TYR A 77 -3.32 -3.36 -5.88
CA TYR A 77 -2.55 -2.67 -6.91
C TYR A 77 -3.25 -2.77 -8.27
N ARG A 78 -2.92 -1.86 -9.18
CA ARG A 78 -3.29 -2.00 -10.59
C ARG A 78 -2.11 -2.60 -11.35
N THR A 79 -2.35 -3.63 -12.14
CA THR A 79 -1.32 -4.35 -12.89
C THR A 79 -0.71 -3.49 -13.99
N GLN A 80 0.57 -3.71 -14.29
CA GLN A 80 1.29 -2.95 -15.31
C GLN A 80 0.88 -3.33 -16.74
N LYS A 81 0.56 -4.59 -17.01
CA LYS A 81 0.30 -5.07 -18.37
C LYS A 81 -1.17 -4.92 -18.75
N THR A 82 -2.05 -5.41 -17.89
CA THR A 82 -3.49 -5.47 -18.21
C THR A 82 -4.26 -4.27 -17.71
N GLY A 83 -3.75 -3.54 -16.70
CA GLY A 83 -4.45 -2.45 -16.05
C GLY A 83 -5.61 -2.90 -15.15
N GLU A 84 -5.65 -4.18 -14.79
CA GLU A 84 -6.65 -4.74 -13.88
C GLU A 84 -6.32 -4.43 -12.43
N ILE A 85 -7.32 -4.28 -11.59
CA ILE A 85 -7.15 -4.13 -10.14
C ILE A 85 -7.08 -5.51 -9.51
N VAL A 86 -6.04 -5.73 -8.70
CA VAL A 86 -5.78 -7.00 -8.02
C VAL A 86 -5.62 -6.73 -6.52
N ALA A 87 -6.27 -7.55 -5.69
CA ALA A 87 -6.12 -7.47 -4.24
C ALA A 87 -4.74 -7.98 -3.80
N ASP A 88 -4.13 -7.31 -2.81
CA ASP A 88 -2.98 -7.88 -2.14
C ASP A 88 -3.41 -9.13 -1.36
N THR A 89 -2.72 -10.24 -1.59
CA THR A 89 -3.12 -11.55 -1.03
C THR A 89 -3.08 -11.59 0.49
N ASN A 90 -2.29 -10.72 1.12
CA ASN A 90 -2.16 -10.66 2.57
C ASN A 90 -2.93 -9.49 3.20
N ALA A 91 -3.59 -8.62 2.40
CA ALA A 91 -4.28 -7.44 2.91
C ALA A 91 -5.28 -7.77 4.02
N LYS A 92 -6.18 -8.72 3.76
CA LYS A 92 -7.20 -9.12 4.71
C LYS A 92 -6.62 -9.64 6.02
N TYR A 93 -5.64 -10.53 5.92
CA TYR A 93 -4.93 -11.08 7.08
C TYR A 93 -4.26 -9.96 7.88
N ASN A 94 -3.49 -9.12 7.21
CA ASN A 94 -2.75 -8.03 7.84
C ASN A 94 -3.68 -7.03 8.54
N MET A 95 -4.79 -6.64 7.91
CA MET A 95 -5.77 -5.73 8.51
C MET A 95 -6.42 -6.33 9.75
N GLN A 96 -6.84 -7.59 9.68
CA GLN A 96 -7.50 -8.27 10.81
C GLN A 96 -6.55 -8.48 11.99
N GLU A 97 -5.36 -8.99 11.72
CA GLU A 97 -4.40 -9.33 12.78
C GLU A 97 -3.74 -8.09 13.38
N ALA A 98 -3.43 -7.06 12.59
CA ALA A 98 -2.92 -5.80 13.13
C ALA A 98 -3.92 -5.18 14.12
N GLN A 99 -5.20 -5.08 13.74
CA GLN A 99 -6.24 -4.55 14.61
C GLN A 99 -6.46 -5.43 15.87
N ALA A 100 -6.46 -6.77 15.71
CA ALA A 100 -6.60 -7.69 16.83
C ALA A 100 -5.48 -7.55 17.87
N ASN A 101 -4.29 -7.11 17.43
CA ASN A 101 -3.13 -6.85 18.28
C ASN A 101 -2.99 -5.38 18.71
N GLY A 102 -4.02 -4.54 18.49
CA GLY A 102 -4.07 -3.16 18.94
C GLY A 102 -3.24 -2.18 18.09
N ILE A 103 -2.74 -2.60 16.94
CA ILE A 103 -2.03 -1.74 15.99
C ILE A 103 -3.06 -0.97 15.17
N LYS A 104 -2.90 0.34 15.11
CA LYS A 104 -3.73 1.21 14.26
C LYS A 104 -3.39 0.98 12.80
N ILE A 105 -4.38 1.03 11.92
CA ILE A 105 -4.14 0.77 10.49
C ILE A 105 -4.52 1.95 9.61
N GLY A 106 -3.72 2.14 8.58
CA GLY A 106 -4.03 2.85 7.37
C GLY A 106 -3.95 1.92 6.18
N ALA A 107 -4.35 2.39 5.04
CA ALA A 107 -4.34 1.61 3.81
C ALA A 107 -3.53 2.32 2.73
N TYR A 108 -2.97 1.57 1.78
CA TYR A 108 -2.47 2.17 0.55
C TYR A 108 -2.80 1.30 -0.66
N PHE A 109 -2.87 1.95 -1.79
CA PHE A 109 -3.06 1.30 -3.08
C PHE A 109 -1.89 1.64 -4.00
N PHE A 110 -1.29 0.62 -4.61
CA PHE A 110 -0.23 0.84 -5.59
C PHE A 110 -0.85 1.09 -6.96
N SER A 111 -0.85 2.36 -7.36
CA SER A 111 -1.48 2.81 -8.58
C SER A 111 -0.53 2.76 -9.78
N THR A 112 -1.04 2.24 -10.89
CA THR A 112 -0.48 2.44 -12.22
C THR A 112 -1.50 3.12 -13.15
N ALA A 113 -2.44 3.88 -12.59
CA ALA A 113 -3.42 4.62 -13.35
C ALA A 113 -2.75 5.56 -14.36
N VAL A 114 -3.36 5.69 -15.52
CA VAL A 114 -2.92 6.61 -16.60
C VAL A 114 -4.01 7.64 -16.95
N THR A 115 -5.16 7.55 -16.28
CA THR A 115 -6.26 8.51 -16.37
C THR A 115 -6.87 8.78 -15.00
N THR A 116 -7.56 9.90 -14.85
CA THR A 116 -8.33 10.23 -13.64
C THR A 116 -9.48 9.23 -13.39
N ASP A 117 -10.10 8.71 -14.46
CA ASP A 117 -11.16 7.70 -14.35
C ASP A 117 -10.63 6.39 -13.76
N GLU A 118 -9.42 5.97 -14.16
CA GLU A 118 -8.76 4.82 -13.53
C GLU A 118 -8.45 5.06 -12.06
N ALA A 119 -8.00 6.26 -11.70
CA ALA A 119 -7.72 6.62 -10.31
C ALA A 119 -8.99 6.63 -9.43
N VAL A 120 -10.13 7.10 -9.97
CA VAL A 120 -11.44 7.00 -9.30
C VAL A 120 -11.85 5.54 -9.10
N GLN A 121 -11.71 4.69 -10.13
CA GLN A 121 -12.00 3.25 -10.00
C GLN A 121 -11.15 2.58 -8.91
N GLU A 122 -9.87 2.97 -8.80
CA GLU A 122 -8.98 2.49 -7.74
C GLU A 122 -9.49 2.89 -6.36
N ALA A 123 -9.91 4.15 -6.22
CA ALA A 123 -10.43 4.69 -4.96
C ALA A 123 -11.73 3.99 -4.53
N ASP A 124 -12.70 3.84 -5.45
CA ASP A 124 -13.94 3.12 -5.20
C ASP A 124 -13.66 1.69 -4.73
N TRP A 125 -12.77 1.01 -5.45
CA TRP A 125 -12.39 -0.36 -5.10
C TRP A 125 -11.71 -0.44 -3.72
N VAL A 126 -10.85 0.52 -3.37
CA VAL A 126 -10.21 0.60 -2.05
C VAL A 126 -11.27 0.83 -0.97
N ALA A 127 -12.16 1.82 -1.14
CA ALA A 127 -13.21 2.14 -0.18
C ALA A 127 -14.08 0.91 0.12
N ASP A 128 -14.51 0.19 -0.91
CA ASP A 128 -15.29 -1.04 -0.75
C ASP A 128 -14.56 -2.10 0.07
N ASN A 129 -13.26 -2.30 -0.19
CA ASN A 129 -12.47 -3.35 0.45
C ASN A 129 -12.06 -3.03 1.89
N ILE A 130 -11.97 -1.75 2.25
CA ILE A 130 -11.61 -1.34 3.62
C ILE A 130 -12.82 -1.01 4.51
N SER A 131 -14.02 -0.93 3.96
CA SER A 131 -15.24 -0.48 4.65
C SER A 131 -15.58 -1.25 5.94
N GLN A 132 -15.13 -2.50 6.03
CA GLN A 132 -15.37 -3.36 7.19
C GLN A 132 -14.33 -3.21 8.32
N TYR A 133 -13.26 -2.44 8.09
CA TYR A 133 -12.16 -2.24 9.04
C TYR A 133 -12.21 -0.85 9.67
N GLN A 134 -11.66 -0.74 10.88
CA GLN A 134 -11.51 0.55 11.54
C GLN A 134 -10.22 1.22 11.05
N ILE A 135 -10.30 1.95 9.96
CA ILE A 135 -9.17 2.72 9.42
C ILE A 135 -8.99 3.98 10.26
N THR A 136 -7.85 4.12 10.92
CA THR A 136 -7.54 5.25 11.82
C THR A 136 -6.35 6.08 11.34
N TYR A 137 -5.62 5.59 10.33
CA TYR A 137 -4.59 6.32 9.60
C TYR A 137 -5.06 6.57 8.17
N PRO A 138 -4.45 7.50 7.43
CA PRO A 138 -4.89 7.87 6.08
C PRO A 138 -4.93 6.69 5.10
N VAL A 139 -5.71 6.87 4.04
CA VAL A 139 -5.59 6.09 2.81
C VAL A 139 -4.60 6.81 1.89
N ALA A 140 -3.57 6.12 1.44
CA ALA A 140 -2.51 6.69 0.62
C ALA A 140 -2.60 6.21 -0.84
N PHE A 141 -2.40 7.15 -1.75
CA PHE A 141 -2.19 6.89 -3.18
C PHE A 141 -0.69 6.72 -3.42
N ASN A 142 -0.26 5.49 -3.71
CA ASN A 142 1.14 5.21 -3.99
C ASN A 142 1.37 5.20 -5.50
N CYS A 143 2.18 6.14 -5.98
CA CYS A 143 2.52 6.31 -7.39
C CYS A 143 4.04 6.41 -7.51
N GLU A 144 4.67 5.36 -8.01
CA GLU A 144 6.12 5.28 -8.20
C GLU A 144 6.48 4.43 -9.41
N GLY A 145 7.77 4.41 -9.79
CA GLY A 145 8.26 3.60 -10.91
C GLY A 145 7.87 4.14 -12.31
N PHE A 146 7.29 5.34 -12.37
CA PHE A 146 6.86 5.98 -13.62
C PHE A 146 8.05 6.41 -14.50
N GLU A 147 9.28 6.41 -13.99
CA GLU A 147 10.51 6.65 -14.76
C GLU A 147 10.95 5.41 -15.55
N ASN A 148 10.42 4.24 -15.24
CA ASN A 148 10.71 3.01 -15.97
C ASN A 148 9.95 3.01 -17.30
N ALA A 149 10.68 2.76 -18.40
CA ALA A 149 10.09 2.70 -19.73
C ALA A 149 9.05 1.59 -19.92
N ASP A 150 9.09 0.55 -19.08
CA ASP A 150 8.13 -0.54 -19.08
C ASP A 150 6.86 -0.22 -18.25
N SER A 151 6.85 0.91 -17.53
CA SER A 151 5.69 1.34 -16.76
C SER A 151 4.58 1.89 -17.66
N ARG A 152 3.33 1.54 -17.37
CA ARG A 152 2.15 2.17 -17.99
C ARG A 152 2.19 3.70 -17.85
N GLN A 153 2.74 4.18 -16.74
CA GLN A 153 2.80 5.61 -16.40
C GLN A 153 3.98 6.35 -17.03
N TYR A 154 4.86 5.67 -17.76
CA TYR A 154 6.09 6.29 -18.33
C TYR A 154 5.81 7.54 -19.18
N ALA A 155 4.72 7.53 -19.96
CA ALA A 155 4.35 8.66 -20.80
C ALA A 155 3.54 9.76 -20.07
N THR A 156 3.19 9.56 -18.81
CA THR A 156 2.40 10.53 -18.04
C THR A 156 3.26 11.71 -17.59
N THR A 157 2.69 12.90 -17.66
CA THR A 157 3.31 14.12 -17.16
C THR A 157 3.15 14.27 -15.64
N PRO A 158 3.97 15.09 -14.97
CA PRO A 158 3.75 15.42 -13.56
C PRO A 158 2.36 15.99 -13.26
N SER A 159 1.79 16.78 -14.16
CA SER A 159 0.44 17.33 -14.01
C SER A 159 -0.61 16.24 -14.02
N GLU A 160 -0.56 15.32 -14.99
CA GLU A 160 -1.50 14.21 -15.07
C GLU A 160 -1.42 13.30 -13.84
N ARG A 161 -0.22 13.02 -13.32
CA ARG A 161 -0.07 12.26 -12.07
C ARG A 161 -0.66 12.99 -10.87
N THR A 162 -0.53 14.31 -10.82
CA THR A 162 -1.16 15.13 -9.78
C THR A 162 -2.68 15.09 -9.90
N ASP A 163 -3.22 15.19 -11.11
CA ASP A 163 -4.66 15.13 -11.35
C ASP A 163 -5.24 13.76 -10.95
N MET A 164 -4.53 12.67 -11.24
CA MET A 164 -4.92 11.32 -10.81
C MET A 164 -4.88 11.18 -9.28
N ALA A 165 -3.84 11.69 -8.62
CA ALA A 165 -3.76 11.67 -7.16
C ALA A 165 -4.91 12.45 -6.51
N ILE A 166 -5.23 13.63 -7.05
CA ILE A 166 -6.36 14.45 -6.58
C ILE A 166 -7.69 13.72 -6.80
N ALA A 167 -7.89 13.08 -7.95
CA ALA A 167 -9.10 12.33 -8.25
C ALA A 167 -9.28 11.16 -7.27
N PHE A 168 -8.24 10.37 -7.03
CA PHE A 168 -8.24 9.29 -6.04
C PHE A 168 -8.59 9.79 -4.63
N LEU A 169 -7.89 10.82 -4.15
CA LEU A 169 -8.06 11.33 -2.80
C LEU A 169 -9.44 11.95 -2.58
N ASN A 170 -9.99 12.65 -3.59
CA ASN A 170 -11.34 13.18 -3.53
C ASN A 170 -12.39 12.06 -3.42
N GLU A 171 -12.21 10.97 -4.19
CA GLU A 171 -13.15 9.86 -4.16
C GLU A 171 -13.09 9.10 -2.82
N ILE A 172 -11.90 8.86 -2.27
CA ILE A 172 -11.74 8.33 -0.91
C ILE A 172 -12.46 9.23 0.12
N TYR A 173 -12.27 10.55 0.01
CA TYR A 173 -12.91 11.51 0.92
C TYR A 173 -14.46 11.49 0.81
N ASN A 174 -14.98 11.34 -0.40
CA ASN A 174 -16.43 11.29 -0.64
C ASN A 174 -17.06 9.97 -0.14
N SER A 175 -16.28 8.91 -0.11
CA SER A 175 -16.73 7.59 0.33
C SER A 175 -16.75 7.43 1.86
N GLY A 176 -16.25 8.43 2.62
CA GLY A 176 -16.23 8.47 4.09
C GLY A 176 -14.91 8.10 4.67
#